data_8c8e9fc0a3dec235a7f569ec6ab13d88
#
_entry.id   8c8e9fc0a3dec235a7f569ec6ab13d88
#
_cell.length_a   1.000
_cell.length_b   1.000
_cell.length_c   1.000
_cell.angle_alpha   90.00
_cell.angle_beta   90.00
_cell.angle_gamma   90.00
#
_symmetry.space_group_name_H-M   'P 1'
#
loop_
_entity.id
_entity.type
_entity.pdbx_description
1 polymer ?
#
loop_
_entity_poly.entity_id
_entity_poly.type
_entity_poly.pdbx_seq_one_letter_code
_entity_poly.pdbx_strand_id
1 'polypeptide(L)'
;EWEYYCAGKTGLTGLEVSGNESWGSIGGFTSSKKGIFGTTTYTHPSLATNKDATYPVRLKGTTTEVTLKKTQKLTSAISIKDNTSVNLVYNEDGSINYDAVRQNIFNTVVESTTPELTVNDVTIEYYATATTGAAVGFGKEWMPLEGGKSGTPIALTYPAMGDGTQKIKISYAGTDAYSGASAEATVNIGIGREQSVIEFKKNPTIKLVYNDDLTVDYAAAKEAIMNDVIDVEKSSPEGLSLDNLTIEYHATGAGALGSLVKAWAPIEGGKINGLTYPGIPEGTQKIRVTYAGDKENTAVTAETDITVIDREQSAFNLNEPAEGAASYEVPMAFNEDQTYDYDATAKAIYNAVVASTVPENLTADDVTIRYNAGTDMLKNWQPLNTTDWTSTFTKFGPGEWTIQFSWAGNKEYKGVTTEVKVNVTDNRLASAIVCKEGVSFTYNMDAAIMKQAIFDNVIDWENSTLPAKDTLTVDNFTMEYFGSN
;
A
#
# COMPACT_ATOMS: atom_id res chain seq x y z
N GLU A 1 66.68 16.85 17.42
CA GLU A 1 66.26 15.80 18.38
C GLU A 1 66.46 16.26 19.81
N TRP A 2 65.55 15.86 20.71
CA TRP A 2 65.64 16.07 22.11
C TRP A 2 66.31 14.86 22.75
N GLU A 3 67.27 15.12 23.65
CA GLU A 3 67.92 14.11 24.50
C GLU A 3 67.57 14.35 25.97
N TYR A 4 67.50 13.30 26.74
CA TYR A 4 67.35 13.40 28.20
C TYR A 4 68.46 12.62 28.90
N TYR A 5 68.74 12.95 30.13
CA TYR A 5 69.78 12.36 30.94
C TYR A 5 69.16 11.39 31.97
N CYS A 6 69.51 10.14 31.91
CA CYS A 6 68.98 9.14 32.83
C CYS A 6 69.95 7.98 33.10
N ALA A 7 69.70 7.26 34.19
CA ALA A 7 70.47 6.13 34.58
C ALA A 7 70.22 4.90 33.64
N GLY A 8 71.27 4.15 33.34
CA GLY A 8 71.21 2.92 32.55
C GLY A 8 71.07 1.65 33.42
N LYS A 9 70.35 0.67 32.90
CA LYS A 9 70.20 -0.65 33.52
C LYS A 9 71.12 -1.68 32.85
N THR A 10 71.74 -2.54 33.62
CA THR A 10 72.54 -3.64 33.08
C THR A 10 71.64 -4.83 32.67
N GLY A 11 71.99 -5.48 31.55
CA GLY A 11 71.20 -6.63 31.04
C GLY A 11 71.19 -7.86 31.95
N LEU A 12 72.08 -7.97 32.89
CA LEU A 12 72.23 -9.15 33.79
C LEU A 12 71.31 -9.07 35.01
N THR A 13 71.05 -7.89 35.56
CA THR A 13 70.31 -7.74 36.85
C THR A 13 69.07 -6.88 36.71
N GLY A 14 68.89 -6.14 35.63
CA GLY A 14 67.82 -5.18 35.44
C GLY A 14 67.84 -4.01 36.45
N LEU A 15 68.89 -3.91 37.29
CA LEU A 15 69.03 -2.86 38.28
C LEU A 15 69.71 -1.62 37.68
N GLU A 16 69.30 -0.46 38.15
CA GLU A 16 69.94 0.82 37.83
C GLU A 16 71.33 0.84 38.44
N VAL A 17 72.33 1.21 37.64
CA VAL A 17 73.72 1.30 38.10
C VAL A 17 74.10 2.76 38.24
N SER A 18 74.37 3.14 39.50
CA SER A 18 74.85 4.53 39.82
C SER A 18 76.11 4.83 39.06
N GLY A 19 76.22 6.04 38.50
CA GLY A 19 77.35 6.47 37.72
C GLY A 19 77.38 6.08 36.24
N ASN A 20 76.30 5.51 35.73
CA ASN A 20 76.09 5.19 34.28
C ASN A 20 74.97 5.99 33.69
N GLU A 21 74.75 7.17 34.14
CA GLU A 21 73.85 8.18 33.53
C GLU A 21 74.47 8.61 32.21
N SER A 22 73.58 8.78 31.18
CA SER A 22 73.99 9.20 29.84
C SER A 22 72.89 10.01 29.16
N TRP A 23 73.25 10.79 28.18
CA TRP A 23 72.37 11.54 27.31
C TRP A 23 71.97 10.66 26.14
N GLY A 24 70.73 10.66 25.82
CA GLY A 24 70.23 9.96 24.66
C GLY A 24 68.76 10.26 24.33
N SER A 25 68.23 9.55 23.35
CA SER A 25 66.87 9.76 22.82
C SER A 25 65.81 9.63 23.88
N ILE A 26 64.80 10.53 23.89
CA ILE A 26 63.64 10.46 24.78
C ILE A 26 62.80 9.18 24.61
N GLY A 27 62.91 8.48 23.50
CA GLY A 27 62.29 7.19 23.25
C GLY A 27 63.01 5.98 23.86
N GLY A 28 64.09 6.20 24.61
CA GLY A 28 64.98 5.18 25.15
C GLY A 28 66.19 4.95 24.25
N PHE A 29 67.27 4.51 24.83
CA PHE A 29 68.54 4.29 24.12
C PHE A 29 69.45 3.31 24.85
N THR A 30 70.57 2.95 24.20
CA THR A 30 71.62 2.19 24.80
C THR A 30 72.92 2.98 24.85
N SER A 31 73.69 2.81 25.89
CA SER A 31 75.04 3.38 26.01
C SER A 31 76.03 2.24 26.32
N SER A 32 77.31 2.48 26.05
CA SER A 32 78.39 1.51 26.32
C SER A 32 79.55 2.19 27.01
N LYS A 33 80.06 1.58 28.05
CA LYS A 33 81.26 2.05 28.76
C LYS A 33 82.33 0.97 28.72
N LYS A 34 83.47 1.32 28.23
CA LYS A 34 84.64 0.43 28.16
C LYS A 34 85.36 0.44 29.54
N GLY A 35 85.36 -0.72 30.17
CA GLY A 35 86.06 -0.99 31.41
C GLY A 35 87.32 -1.81 31.18
N ILE A 36 88.06 -2.07 32.29
CA ILE A 36 89.31 -2.87 32.27
C ILE A 36 89.02 -4.35 31.76
N PHE A 37 87.85 -4.83 31.96
CA PHE A 37 87.45 -6.23 31.63
C PHE A 37 86.55 -6.30 30.38
N GLY A 38 86.38 -5.23 29.60
CA GLY A 38 85.56 -5.22 28.39
C GLY A 38 84.58 -4.06 28.35
N THR A 39 83.67 -4.13 27.36
CA THR A 39 82.63 -3.09 27.19
C THR A 39 81.31 -3.57 27.77
N THR A 40 80.74 -2.80 28.68
CA THR A 40 79.42 -3.06 29.25
C THR A 40 78.39 -2.13 28.57
N THR A 41 77.29 -2.73 28.09
CA THR A 41 76.18 -2.01 27.49
C THR A 41 75.07 -1.81 28.49
N TYR A 42 74.55 -0.63 28.54
CA TYR A 42 73.45 -0.19 29.42
C TYR A 42 72.26 0.20 28.60
N THR A 43 71.08 -0.30 29.00
CA THR A 43 69.81 0.11 28.39
C THR A 43 69.18 1.20 29.22
N HIS A 44 68.90 2.32 28.58
CA HIS A 44 68.22 3.45 29.20
C HIS A 44 66.74 3.43 28.83
N PRO A 45 65.82 3.52 29.80
CA PRO A 45 64.37 3.50 29.53
C PRO A 45 63.98 4.74 28.74
N SER A 46 62.82 4.70 28.12
CA SER A 46 62.22 5.91 27.51
C SER A 46 61.83 6.89 28.62
N LEU A 47 61.76 8.17 28.28
CA LEU A 47 61.30 9.21 29.20
C LEU A 47 59.90 8.89 29.76
N ALA A 48 59.04 8.29 28.93
CA ALA A 48 57.69 7.88 29.32
C ALA A 48 57.64 6.79 30.40
N THR A 49 58.60 5.86 30.39
CA THR A 49 58.62 4.70 31.30
C THR A 49 59.56 4.84 32.49
N ASN A 50 60.36 5.92 32.51
CA ASN A 50 61.28 6.18 33.60
C ASN A 50 60.49 6.60 34.87
N LYS A 51 60.98 6.19 36.05
CA LYS A 51 60.31 6.40 37.35
C LYS A 51 60.69 7.75 38.02
N ASP A 52 61.78 8.38 37.56
CA ASP A 52 62.21 9.65 38.16
C ASP A 52 61.19 10.80 37.91
N ALA A 53 61.10 11.71 38.82
CA ALA A 53 60.16 12.83 38.76
C ALA A 53 60.67 14.03 37.97
N THR A 54 61.99 14.13 37.81
CA THR A 54 62.64 15.26 37.09
C THR A 54 63.78 14.72 36.23
N TYR A 55 63.91 15.32 35.04
CA TYR A 55 64.96 14.96 34.07
C TYR A 55 65.59 16.21 33.45
N PRO A 56 66.92 16.24 33.37
CA PRO A 56 67.55 17.19 32.46
C PRO A 56 67.28 16.82 31.01
N VAL A 57 66.88 17.79 30.19
CA VAL A 57 66.67 17.61 28.75
C VAL A 57 67.44 18.71 28.02
N ARG A 58 67.91 18.43 26.79
CA ARG A 58 68.57 19.36 25.91
C ARG A 58 68.30 19.05 24.43
N LEU A 59 68.51 20.03 23.55
CA LEU A 59 68.63 19.71 22.13
C LEU A 59 69.97 19.03 21.85
N LYS A 60 69.98 18.01 21.06
CA LYS A 60 71.16 17.23 20.67
C LYS A 60 72.26 18.16 20.08
N GLY A 61 73.45 18.08 20.60
CA GLY A 61 74.53 18.86 20.18
C GLY A 61 74.63 20.28 20.83
N THR A 62 73.78 20.57 21.83
CA THR A 62 73.83 21.80 22.60
C THR A 62 74.26 21.51 24.07
N THR A 63 74.75 22.56 24.74
CA THR A 63 75.14 22.49 26.18
C THR A 63 74.02 23.07 27.09
N THR A 64 72.98 23.66 26.49
CA THR A 64 71.91 24.26 27.26
C THR A 64 70.93 23.17 27.74
N GLU A 65 70.79 23.03 29.03
CA GLU A 65 69.94 22.04 29.69
C GLU A 65 68.73 22.71 30.34
N VAL A 66 67.56 22.05 30.27
CA VAL A 66 66.34 22.44 30.98
C VAL A 66 65.87 21.19 31.79
N THR A 67 65.52 21.45 33.05
CA THR A 67 64.95 20.38 33.88
C THR A 67 63.46 20.27 33.64
N LEU A 68 63.00 19.14 33.08
CA LEU A 68 61.59 18.80 32.98
C LEU A 68 61.11 18.05 34.22
N LYS A 69 60.01 18.49 34.78
CA LYS A 69 59.29 17.79 35.82
C LYS A 69 58.22 16.90 35.21
N LYS A 70 58.31 15.62 35.38
CA LYS A 70 57.26 14.68 34.97
C LYS A 70 56.17 14.68 36.02
N THR A 71 54.98 15.04 35.66
CA THR A 71 53.80 14.91 36.50
C THR A 71 53.09 13.61 36.14
N GLN A 72 52.76 12.79 37.12
CA GLN A 72 51.89 11.64 36.91
C GLN A 72 50.47 12.15 36.62
N LYS A 73 49.74 11.46 35.72
CA LYS A 73 48.32 11.75 35.55
C LYS A 73 47.61 11.50 36.88
N LEU A 74 46.66 12.33 37.20
CA LEU A 74 45.79 12.13 38.35
C LEU A 74 44.94 10.86 38.13
N THR A 75 44.67 10.14 39.19
CA THR A 75 43.81 8.97 39.10
C THR A 75 42.36 9.38 38.88
N SER A 76 41.72 8.80 37.87
CA SER A 76 40.28 8.93 37.66
C SER A 76 39.51 7.80 38.35
N ALA A 77 38.28 8.13 38.71
CA ALA A 77 37.36 7.15 39.28
C ALA A 77 35.94 7.40 38.75
N ILE A 78 35.20 6.36 38.50
CA ILE A 78 33.75 6.39 38.24
C ILE A 78 33.12 5.50 39.32
N SER A 79 32.34 6.13 40.21
CA SER A 79 31.52 5.41 41.21
C SER A 79 30.12 5.21 40.63
N ILE A 80 29.58 4.00 40.73
CA ILE A 80 28.29 3.65 40.17
C ILE A 80 27.39 2.98 41.22
N LYS A 81 26.08 3.10 41.00
CA LYS A 81 25.03 2.38 41.70
C LYS A 81 24.70 1.13 40.89
N ASP A 82 24.74 -0.02 41.50
CA ASP A 82 24.32 -1.30 40.90
C ASP A 82 22.81 -1.53 41.07
N ASN A 83 22.22 -2.38 40.24
CA ASN A 83 20.80 -2.74 40.29
C ASN A 83 19.82 -1.54 40.19
N THR A 84 20.19 -0.52 39.45
CA THR A 84 19.32 0.64 39.17
C THR A 84 18.31 0.30 38.08
N SER A 85 17.24 1.10 38.00
CA SER A 85 16.24 1.01 36.93
C SER A 85 16.25 2.27 36.09
N VAL A 86 16.27 2.08 34.76
CA VAL A 86 16.25 3.15 33.77
C VAL A 86 15.24 2.80 32.67
N ASN A 87 14.38 3.72 32.30
CA ASN A 87 13.44 3.49 31.18
C ASN A 87 14.06 3.91 29.83
N LEU A 88 13.72 3.16 28.79
CA LEU A 88 13.94 3.60 27.42
C LEU A 88 13.19 4.90 27.16
N VAL A 89 13.74 5.74 26.33
CA VAL A 89 13.13 6.99 25.85
C VAL A 89 12.90 6.86 24.34
N TYR A 90 11.80 7.38 23.84
CA TYR A 90 11.43 7.24 22.45
C TYR A 90 11.26 8.60 21.77
N ASN A 91 11.52 8.62 20.46
CA ASN A 91 11.20 9.72 19.57
C ASN A 91 9.69 9.70 19.22
N GLU A 92 9.19 10.75 18.58
CA GLU A 92 7.79 10.85 18.15
C GLU A 92 7.37 9.73 17.17
N ASP A 93 8.33 9.19 16.40
CA ASP A 93 8.11 8.07 15.46
C ASP A 93 8.13 6.68 16.12
N GLY A 94 8.24 6.63 17.45
CA GLY A 94 8.31 5.38 18.21
C GLY A 94 9.70 4.69 18.21
N SER A 95 10.71 5.24 17.53
CA SER A 95 12.09 4.74 17.59
C SER A 95 12.74 5.09 18.92
N ILE A 96 13.74 4.31 19.38
CA ILE A 96 14.45 4.60 20.63
C ILE A 96 15.39 5.80 20.44
N ASN A 97 15.31 6.76 21.35
CA ASN A 97 16.22 7.89 21.45
C ASN A 97 17.42 7.51 22.33
N TYR A 98 18.43 6.93 21.72
CA TYR A 98 19.61 6.46 22.46
C TYR A 98 20.41 7.58 23.12
N ASP A 99 20.39 8.80 22.63
CA ASP A 99 21.07 9.94 23.30
C ASP A 99 20.38 10.27 24.62
N ALA A 100 19.05 10.31 24.65
CA ALA A 100 18.29 10.49 25.88
C ALA A 100 18.45 9.29 26.83
N VAL A 101 18.51 8.07 26.30
CA VAL A 101 18.76 6.86 27.11
C VAL A 101 20.18 6.92 27.73
N ARG A 102 21.23 7.33 26.98
CA ARG A 102 22.57 7.54 27.52
C ARG A 102 22.58 8.53 28.66
N GLN A 103 21.88 9.68 28.47
CA GLN A 103 21.78 10.70 29.51
C GLN A 103 21.09 10.15 30.77
N ASN A 104 20.00 9.38 30.60
CA ASN A 104 19.29 8.76 31.73
C ASN A 104 20.14 7.71 32.44
N ILE A 105 20.86 6.86 31.71
CA ILE A 105 21.80 5.89 32.29
C ILE A 105 22.87 6.63 33.09
N PHE A 106 23.50 7.65 32.51
CA PHE A 106 24.53 8.43 33.20
C PHE A 106 24.01 9.06 34.47
N ASN A 107 22.89 9.77 34.42
CA ASN A 107 22.31 10.45 35.59
C ASN A 107 21.84 9.48 36.70
N THR A 108 21.39 8.29 36.35
CA THR A 108 20.83 7.35 37.29
C THR A 108 21.87 6.40 37.87
N VAL A 109 22.79 5.93 37.03
CA VAL A 109 23.78 4.89 37.38
C VAL A 109 25.04 5.50 37.96
N VAL A 110 25.52 6.63 37.44
CA VAL A 110 26.73 7.29 37.97
C VAL A 110 26.41 7.98 39.28
N GLU A 111 27.12 7.64 40.32
CA GLU A 111 27.01 8.26 41.64
C GLU A 111 27.96 9.47 41.76
N SER A 112 29.22 9.28 41.36
CA SER A 112 30.23 10.34 41.36
C SER A 112 31.37 10.03 40.39
N THR A 113 32.08 11.03 39.95
CA THR A 113 33.26 10.91 39.10
C THR A 113 34.41 11.78 39.59
N THR A 114 35.63 11.35 39.30
CA THR A 114 36.86 12.12 39.49
C THR A 114 37.69 11.98 38.21
N PRO A 115 37.91 13.04 37.40
CA PRO A 115 37.35 14.41 37.56
C PRO A 115 35.82 14.42 37.41
N GLU A 116 35.18 15.54 37.65
CA GLU A 116 33.77 15.70 37.34
C GLU A 116 33.54 15.52 35.83
N LEU A 117 32.71 14.58 35.45
CA LEU A 117 32.42 14.17 34.05
C LEU A 117 30.94 14.38 33.72
N THR A 118 30.69 14.58 32.44
CA THR A 118 29.35 14.61 31.85
C THR A 118 29.16 13.36 30.96
N VAL A 119 27.94 13.14 30.48
CA VAL A 119 27.63 12.03 29.52
C VAL A 119 28.49 12.12 28.25
N ASN A 120 28.89 13.35 27.84
CA ASN A 120 29.72 13.57 26.65
C ASN A 120 31.20 13.23 26.83
N ASP A 121 31.66 13.08 28.10
CA ASP A 121 33.03 12.74 28.41
C ASP A 121 33.27 11.23 28.51
N VAL A 122 32.19 10.42 28.45
CA VAL A 122 32.22 8.97 28.64
C VAL A 122 31.63 8.23 27.46
N THR A 123 32.10 7.00 27.29
CA THR A 123 31.46 6.01 26.41
C THR A 123 30.58 5.10 27.25
N ILE A 124 29.33 4.91 26.86
CA ILE A 124 28.38 3.98 27.50
C ILE A 124 28.08 2.84 26.54
N GLU A 125 28.41 1.64 26.95
CA GLU A 125 28.25 0.39 26.21
C GLU A 125 27.42 -0.61 27.00
N TYR A 126 26.73 -1.52 26.30
CA TYR A 126 26.04 -2.65 26.91
C TYR A 126 26.65 -3.97 26.43
N TYR A 127 26.53 -5.04 27.25
CA TYR A 127 27.10 -6.36 26.96
C TYR A 127 26.13 -7.16 26.09
N ALA A 128 26.28 -7.03 24.78
CA ALA A 128 25.36 -7.56 23.76
C ALA A 128 25.67 -9.02 23.40
N THR A 129 24.64 -9.77 23.02
CA THR A 129 24.77 -11.11 22.45
C THR A 129 24.49 -11.03 20.93
N ALA A 130 25.35 -11.66 20.13
CA ALA A 130 25.19 -11.66 18.66
C ALA A 130 23.90 -12.35 18.21
N THR A 131 23.20 -11.73 17.26
CA THR A 131 21.94 -12.24 16.68
C THR A 131 22.13 -12.85 15.30
N THR A 132 23.20 -12.49 14.58
CA THR A 132 23.52 -13.05 13.26
C THR A 132 25.01 -13.33 13.14
N GLY A 133 25.39 -14.26 12.25
CA GLY A 133 26.77 -14.67 12.03
C GLY A 133 27.05 -16.06 12.60
N ALA A 134 28.30 -16.52 12.47
CA ALA A 134 28.72 -17.91 12.87
C ALA A 134 28.66 -18.21 14.38
N ALA A 135 28.52 -17.16 15.21
CA ALA A 135 28.50 -17.30 16.69
C ALA A 135 27.17 -16.76 17.28
N VAL A 136 26.05 -16.97 16.57
CA VAL A 136 24.72 -16.60 17.07
C VAL A 136 24.46 -17.21 18.46
N GLY A 137 24.08 -16.35 19.41
CA GLY A 137 23.77 -16.73 20.77
C GLY A 137 24.98 -16.98 21.69
N PHE A 138 26.22 -17.10 21.16
CA PHE A 138 27.44 -17.33 21.93
C PHE A 138 28.41 -16.16 21.91
N GLY A 139 28.44 -15.38 20.81
CA GLY A 139 29.29 -14.19 20.71
C GLY A 139 28.76 -13.07 21.61
N LYS A 140 29.54 -12.66 22.60
CA LYS A 140 29.19 -11.54 23.51
C LYS A 140 30.27 -10.49 23.45
N GLU A 141 29.87 -9.23 23.35
CA GLU A 141 30.79 -8.09 23.22
C GLU A 141 30.15 -6.81 23.77
N TRP A 142 31.04 -5.90 24.21
CA TRP A 142 30.60 -4.55 24.58
C TRP A 142 30.28 -3.76 23.32
N MET A 143 29.04 -3.30 23.21
CA MET A 143 28.53 -2.62 22.05
C MET A 143 27.90 -1.25 22.42
N PRO A 144 27.92 -0.27 21.52
CA PRO A 144 27.11 0.93 21.68
C PRO A 144 25.65 0.56 21.90
N LEU A 145 24.86 1.43 22.55
CA LEU A 145 23.45 1.14 22.85
C LEU A 145 22.62 0.86 21.59
N GLU A 146 22.99 1.43 20.45
CA GLU A 146 22.38 1.21 19.14
C GLU A 146 22.71 -0.16 18.53
N GLY A 147 23.58 -0.93 19.17
CA GLY A 147 24.10 -2.17 18.61
C GLY A 147 25.05 -1.93 17.43
N GLY A 148 25.15 -2.88 16.53
CA GLY A 148 26.02 -2.73 15.36
C GLY A 148 26.67 -4.02 14.89
N LYS A 149 27.70 -3.88 14.07
CA LYS A 149 28.53 -4.99 13.57
C LYS A 149 29.91 -4.92 14.21
N SER A 150 30.41 -6.07 14.66
CA SER A 150 31.77 -6.20 15.19
C SER A 150 32.37 -7.52 14.74
N GLY A 151 33.68 -7.55 14.81
CA GLY A 151 34.46 -8.75 14.53
C GLY A 151 35.07 -8.81 13.14
N THR A 152 36.38 -9.05 13.11
CA THR A 152 37.15 -9.52 11.97
C THR A 152 37.92 -10.76 12.42
N PRO A 153 37.89 -11.88 11.68
CA PRO A 153 37.43 -12.06 10.29
C PRO A 153 35.94 -12.39 10.12
N ILE A 154 35.17 -12.59 11.18
CA ILE A 154 33.77 -12.98 11.15
C ILE A 154 32.92 -11.79 11.65
N ALA A 155 32.18 -11.16 10.73
CA ALA A 155 31.25 -10.08 11.09
C ALA A 155 30.05 -10.64 11.87
N LEU A 156 29.93 -10.29 13.13
CA LEU A 156 28.77 -10.56 13.97
C LEU A 156 27.89 -9.33 14.02
N THR A 157 26.58 -9.51 14.04
CA THR A 157 25.63 -8.42 14.23
C THR A 157 25.04 -8.50 15.64
N TYR A 158 25.06 -7.39 16.32
CA TYR A 158 24.53 -7.23 17.68
C TYR A 158 23.29 -6.33 17.61
N PRO A 159 22.21 -6.70 18.30
CA PRO A 159 21.00 -5.88 18.31
C PRO A 159 21.26 -4.55 19.00
N ALA A 160 20.37 -3.61 18.85
CA ALA A 160 20.29 -2.47 19.74
C ALA A 160 19.84 -2.91 21.14
N MET A 161 20.24 -2.16 22.18
CA MET A 161 19.85 -2.42 23.56
C MET A 161 18.32 -2.31 23.70
N GLY A 162 17.68 -3.36 24.17
CA GLY A 162 16.27 -3.42 24.51
C GLY A 162 16.02 -3.35 26.02
N ASP A 163 14.77 -3.59 26.39
CA ASP A 163 14.35 -3.75 27.79
C ASP A 163 14.92 -5.01 28.44
N GLY A 164 14.73 -5.10 29.74
CA GLY A 164 15.21 -6.20 30.58
C GLY A 164 16.51 -5.89 31.33
N THR A 165 17.09 -6.89 31.98
CA THR A 165 18.31 -6.73 32.76
C THR A 165 19.53 -6.70 31.85
N GLN A 166 20.25 -5.57 31.83
CA GLN A 166 21.41 -5.32 31.00
C GLN A 166 22.65 -5.09 31.83
N LYS A 167 23.82 -5.56 31.35
CA LYS A 167 25.12 -5.12 31.85
C LYS A 167 25.58 -3.89 31.09
N ILE A 168 25.90 -2.84 31.78
CA ILE A 168 26.35 -1.55 31.25
C ILE A 168 27.77 -1.29 31.67
N LYS A 169 28.60 -0.78 30.74
CA LYS A 169 29.95 -0.31 31.03
C LYS A 169 30.04 1.18 30.69
N ILE A 170 30.53 1.96 31.63
CA ILE A 170 30.79 3.40 31.48
C ILE A 170 32.29 3.59 31.50
N SER A 171 32.86 4.17 30.44
CA SER A 171 34.29 4.30 30.26
C SER A 171 34.69 5.76 29.96
N TYR A 172 35.67 6.23 30.68
CA TYR A 172 36.34 7.51 30.44
C TYR A 172 37.75 7.25 29.91
N ALA A 173 38.09 7.78 28.76
CA ALA A 173 39.37 7.53 28.10
C ALA A 173 40.56 8.22 28.81
N GLY A 174 40.27 9.21 29.66
CA GLY A 174 41.28 10.06 30.28
C GLY A 174 41.69 11.25 29.41
N THR A 175 42.51 12.09 29.96
CA THR A 175 43.12 13.27 29.30
C THR A 175 44.63 13.30 29.57
N ASP A 176 45.30 14.37 29.19
CA ASP A 176 46.70 14.55 29.56
C ASP A 176 46.92 14.70 31.07
N ALA A 177 45.92 15.21 31.79
CA ALA A 177 45.96 15.41 33.23
C ALA A 177 45.44 14.21 34.04
N TYR A 178 44.56 13.40 33.49
CA TYR A 178 43.85 12.30 34.17
C TYR A 178 44.04 10.98 33.46
N SER A 179 44.15 9.89 34.21
CA SER A 179 44.13 8.52 33.67
C SER A 179 42.75 8.15 33.15
N GLY A 180 42.63 7.09 32.33
CA GLY A 180 41.34 6.52 32.00
C GLY A 180 40.72 5.74 33.19
N ALA A 181 39.41 5.62 33.22
CA ALA A 181 38.66 4.83 34.20
C ALA A 181 37.45 4.14 33.54
N SER A 182 37.02 3.01 34.08
CA SER A 182 35.76 2.35 33.67
C SER A 182 35.09 1.67 34.86
N ALA A 183 33.76 1.59 34.79
CA ALA A 183 32.94 0.89 35.75
C ALA A 183 31.81 0.12 35.05
N GLU A 184 31.40 -0.98 35.66
CA GLU A 184 30.34 -1.86 35.16
C GLU A 184 29.19 -1.92 36.16
N ALA A 185 27.94 -1.83 35.68
CA ALA A 185 26.74 -1.99 36.49
C ALA A 185 25.75 -2.96 35.84
N THR A 186 24.94 -3.57 36.68
CA THR A 186 23.72 -4.26 36.24
C THR A 186 22.55 -3.29 36.35
N VAL A 187 21.86 -3.05 35.23
CA VAL A 187 20.79 -2.06 35.14
C VAL A 187 19.53 -2.76 34.62
N ASN A 188 18.37 -2.50 35.23
CA ASN A 188 17.09 -2.94 34.75
C ASN A 188 16.51 -1.88 33.80
N ILE A 189 16.47 -2.20 32.51
CA ILE A 189 15.94 -1.32 31.48
C ILE A 189 14.44 -1.60 31.34
N GLY A 190 13.62 -0.62 31.69
CA GLY A 190 12.17 -0.67 31.50
C GLY A 190 11.79 -0.21 30.10
N ILE A 191 10.65 -0.71 29.61
CA ILE A 191 10.16 -0.36 28.28
C ILE A 191 9.83 1.14 28.15
N GLY A 192 9.44 1.80 29.26
CA GLY A 192 9.20 3.26 29.31
C GLY A 192 7.97 3.74 28.55
N ARG A 193 7.14 2.83 28.03
CA ARG A 193 5.88 3.12 27.33
C ARG A 193 4.72 2.36 27.97
N GLU A 194 3.52 2.92 27.86
CA GLU A 194 2.29 2.23 28.25
C GLU A 194 1.94 1.19 27.18
N GLN A 195 1.29 0.12 27.62
CA GLN A 195 0.88 -0.95 26.71
C GLN A 195 -0.40 -0.55 25.99
N SER A 196 -0.35 -0.54 24.66
CA SER A 196 -1.53 -0.29 23.83
C SER A 196 -2.39 -1.55 23.68
N VAL A 197 -3.69 -1.34 23.51
CA VAL A 197 -4.67 -2.39 23.27
C VAL A 197 -5.67 -1.90 22.23
N ILE A 198 -6.02 -2.74 21.26
CA ILE A 198 -7.14 -2.50 20.33
C ILE A 198 -8.20 -3.54 20.64
N GLU A 199 -9.37 -3.08 21.10
CA GLU A 199 -10.54 -3.88 21.35
C GLU A 199 -11.57 -3.71 20.24
N PHE A 200 -12.32 -4.77 19.93
CA PHE A 200 -13.33 -4.76 18.90
C PHE A 200 -14.73 -4.94 19.48
N LYS A 201 -15.71 -4.32 18.84
CA LYS A 201 -17.12 -4.52 19.13
C LYS A 201 -17.54 -5.96 18.78
N LYS A 202 -18.58 -6.44 19.41
CA LYS A 202 -19.08 -7.81 19.19
C LYS A 202 -19.85 -7.90 17.87
N ASN A 203 -19.50 -8.89 17.02
CA ASN A 203 -20.11 -9.15 15.72
C ASN A 203 -20.17 -7.89 14.84
N PRO A 204 -19.03 -7.25 14.58
CA PRO A 204 -19.02 -5.97 13.90
C PRO A 204 -19.43 -6.10 12.43
N THR A 205 -20.19 -5.12 11.97
CA THR A 205 -20.71 -5.08 10.59
C THR A 205 -20.48 -3.70 10.02
N ILE A 206 -20.02 -3.63 8.77
CA ILE A 206 -19.95 -2.38 8.01
C ILE A 206 -20.75 -2.49 6.72
N LYS A 207 -21.31 -1.38 6.25
CA LYS A 207 -21.92 -1.26 4.93
C LYS A 207 -21.01 -0.46 4.01
N LEU A 208 -20.72 -0.99 2.83
CA LEU A 208 -19.95 -0.28 1.81
C LEU A 208 -20.75 0.92 1.29
N VAL A 209 -20.09 2.05 1.18
CA VAL A 209 -20.61 3.28 0.58
C VAL A 209 -19.99 3.43 -0.81
N TYR A 210 -20.73 4.04 -1.75
CA TYR A 210 -20.31 4.18 -3.14
C TYR A 210 -20.27 5.65 -3.58
N ASN A 211 -19.27 5.98 -4.37
CA ASN A 211 -19.15 7.25 -5.08
C ASN A 211 -20.19 7.37 -6.22
N ASP A 212 -20.31 8.55 -6.84
CA ASP A 212 -21.24 8.78 -7.96
C ASP A 212 -20.91 7.95 -9.21
N ASP A 213 -19.64 7.55 -9.37
CA ASP A 213 -19.17 6.66 -10.45
C ASP A 213 -19.33 5.18 -10.12
N LEU A 214 -20.01 4.84 -9.03
CA LEU A 214 -20.26 3.49 -8.53
C LEU A 214 -18.99 2.73 -8.08
N THR A 215 -17.88 3.40 -7.86
CA THR A 215 -16.72 2.85 -7.16
C THR A 215 -16.94 2.88 -5.66
N VAL A 216 -16.30 1.95 -4.93
CA VAL A 216 -16.39 1.92 -3.46
C VAL A 216 -15.65 3.14 -2.87
N ASP A 217 -16.30 3.84 -1.95
CA ASP A 217 -15.67 4.87 -1.10
C ASP A 217 -14.92 4.19 0.05
N TYR A 218 -13.63 3.93 -0.18
CA TYR A 218 -12.79 3.28 0.83
C TYR A 218 -12.46 4.19 2.02
N ALA A 219 -12.56 5.51 1.88
CA ALA A 219 -12.42 6.43 3.01
C ALA A 219 -13.60 6.26 3.96
N ALA A 220 -14.83 6.26 3.44
CA ALA A 220 -16.02 5.98 4.23
C ALA A 220 -16.01 4.56 4.83
N ALA A 221 -15.46 3.57 4.12
CA ALA A 221 -15.31 2.20 4.66
C ALA A 221 -14.34 2.16 5.84
N LYS A 222 -13.22 2.89 5.79
CA LYS A 222 -12.29 3.02 6.93
C LYS A 222 -12.93 3.74 8.12
N GLU A 223 -13.69 4.80 7.87
CA GLU A 223 -14.46 5.48 8.91
C GLU A 223 -15.50 4.55 9.55
N ALA A 224 -16.19 3.75 8.75
CA ALA A 224 -17.12 2.75 9.28
C ALA A 224 -16.40 1.70 10.14
N ILE A 225 -15.21 1.23 9.75
CA ILE A 225 -14.41 0.33 10.59
C ILE A 225 -14.04 1.01 11.90
N MET A 226 -13.60 2.25 11.86
CA MET A 226 -13.25 3.02 13.06
C MET A 226 -14.44 3.15 14.01
N ASN A 227 -15.62 3.49 13.48
CA ASN A 227 -16.82 3.79 14.27
C ASN A 227 -17.60 2.54 14.69
N ASP A 228 -17.69 1.50 13.84
CA ASP A 228 -18.60 0.38 14.04
C ASP A 228 -17.89 -0.93 14.43
N VAL A 229 -16.56 -1.02 14.19
CA VAL A 229 -15.78 -2.22 14.47
C VAL A 229 -14.90 -2.04 15.70
N ILE A 230 -14.15 -0.94 15.79
CA ILE A 230 -13.24 -0.68 16.90
C ILE A 230 -14.03 -0.18 18.10
N ASP A 231 -13.80 -0.76 19.27
CA ASP A 231 -14.33 -0.28 20.54
C ASP A 231 -13.34 0.74 21.13
N VAL A 232 -13.47 1.99 20.68
CA VAL A 232 -12.52 3.06 21.03
C VAL A 232 -12.51 3.34 22.54
N GLU A 233 -13.65 3.14 23.22
CA GLU A 233 -13.75 3.36 24.68
C GLU A 233 -12.95 2.33 25.50
N LYS A 234 -12.73 1.14 24.93
CA LYS A 234 -11.95 0.06 25.57
C LYS A 234 -10.54 -0.07 25.00
N SER A 235 -10.23 0.68 23.97
CA SER A 235 -8.90 0.68 23.33
C SER A 235 -7.99 1.70 24.00
N SER A 236 -6.69 1.46 23.94
CA SER A 236 -5.63 2.33 24.45
C SER A 236 -4.53 2.45 23.37
N PRO A 237 -3.94 3.64 23.19
CA PRO A 237 -4.17 4.89 23.94
C PRO A 237 -5.49 5.56 23.56
N GLU A 238 -5.90 6.53 24.36
CA GLU A 238 -6.96 7.46 23.97
C GLU A 238 -6.57 8.24 22.71
N GLY A 239 -7.56 8.58 21.85
CA GLY A 239 -7.31 9.35 20.62
C GLY A 239 -6.85 8.52 19.43
N LEU A 240 -7.10 7.20 19.43
CA LEU A 240 -6.95 6.40 18.21
C LEU A 240 -7.83 6.97 17.09
N SER A 241 -7.25 7.13 15.91
CA SER A 241 -7.89 7.70 14.73
C SER A 241 -7.32 7.05 13.45
N LEU A 242 -7.94 7.31 12.32
CA LEU A 242 -7.46 6.80 11.03
C LEU A 242 -6.06 7.29 10.65
N ASP A 243 -5.61 8.42 11.21
CA ASP A 243 -4.28 8.98 10.93
C ASP A 243 -3.15 8.15 11.57
N ASN A 244 -3.45 7.45 12.68
CA ASN A 244 -2.46 6.67 13.42
C ASN A 244 -2.71 5.16 13.37
N LEU A 245 -3.73 4.71 12.62
CA LEU A 245 -4.04 3.30 12.43
C LEU A 245 -3.80 2.85 10.99
N THR A 246 -3.23 1.68 10.83
CA THR A 246 -3.21 0.95 9.56
C THR A 246 -4.28 -0.13 9.60
N ILE A 247 -5.17 -0.14 8.61
CA ILE A 247 -6.27 -1.09 8.51
C ILE A 247 -6.09 -1.91 7.23
N GLU A 248 -6.00 -3.22 7.38
CA GLU A 248 -5.79 -4.19 6.30
C GLU A 248 -6.81 -5.31 6.40
N TYR A 249 -7.07 -6.01 5.30
CA TYR A 249 -7.87 -7.22 5.30
C TYR A 249 -7.10 -8.40 4.71
N HIS A 250 -7.47 -9.63 5.08
CA HIS A 250 -6.80 -10.84 4.62
C HIS A 250 -7.30 -11.22 3.22
N ALA A 251 -6.74 -10.57 2.21
CA ALA A 251 -7.15 -10.62 0.82
C ALA A 251 -6.65 -11.87 0.09
N THR A 252 -7.46 -12.35 -0.85
CA THR A 252 -7.04 -13.36 -1.84
C THR A 252 -6.60 -12.65 -3.12
N GLY A 253 -5.44 -13.00 -3.65
CA GLY A 253 -4.90 -12.40 -4.87
C GLY A 253 -5.78 -12.66 -6.10
N ALA A 254 -5.76 -11.75 -7.07
CA ALA A 254 -6.50 -11.85 -8.32
C ALA A 254 -5.78 -12.75 -9.34
N GLY A 255 -6.59 -13.39 -10.22
CA GLY A 255 -6.09 -14.28 -11.30
C GLY A 255 -5.81 -15.72 -10.85
N ALA A 256 -5.53 -16.59 -11.80
CA ALA A 256 -5.42 -18.04 -11.57
C ALA A 256 -4.31 -18.43 -10.57
N LEU A 257 -3.18 -17.73 -10.57
CA LEU A 257 -2.09 -17.94 -9.61
C LEU A 257 -2.33 -17.17 -8.31
N GLY A 258 -2.93 -15.97 -8.40
CA GLY A 258 -3.22 -15.13 -7.23
C GLY A 258 -4.26 -15.74 -6.31
N SER A 259 -5.26 -16.47 -6.86
CA SER A 259 -6.32 -17.13 -6.07
C SER A 259 -5.81 -18.16 -5.05
N LEU A 260 -4.57 -18.61 -5.19
CA LEU A 260 -3.92 -19.54 -4.25
C LEU A 260 -3.11 -18.81 -3.15
N VAL A 261 -2.98 -17.49 -3.26
CA VAL A 261 -2.14 -16.69 -2.36
C VAL A 261 -3.00 -15.71 -1.59
N LYS A 262 -2.86 -15.73 -0.27
CA LYS A 262 -3.49 -14.74 0.62
C LYS A 262 -2.43 -13.83 1.21
N ALA A 263 -2.77 -12.55 1.36
CA ALA A 263 -1.93 -11.56 2.01
C ALA A 263 -2.77 -10.52 2.74
N TRP A 264 -2.16 -9.85 3.70
CA TRP A 264 -2.73 -8.64 4.28
C TRP A 264 -2.61 -7.50 3.27
N ALA A 265 -3.72 -6.98 2.83
CA ALA A 265 -3.81 -5.90 1.85
C ALA A 265 -4.58 -4.71 2.42
N PRO A 266 -4.27 -3.48 1.99
CA PRO A 266 -5.10 -2.33 2.30
C PRO A 266 -6.56 -2.60 1.91
N ILE A 267 -7.52 -1.97 2.60
CA ILE A 267 -8.95 -2.18 2.34
C ILE A 267 -9.31 -1.87 0.88
N GLU A 268 -8.65 -0.90 0.27
CA GLU A 268 -8.77 -0.55 -1.14
C GLU A 268 -8.13 -1.55 -2.10
N GLY A 269 -7.41 -2.54 -1.57
CA GLY A 269 -6.62 -3.47 -2.36
C GLY A 269 -5.32 -2.86 -2.87
N GLY A 270 -4.74 -3.45 -3.92
CA GLY A 270 -3.50 -2.95 -4.51
C GLY A 270 -2.54 -4.04 -4.94
N LYS A 271 -1.31 -3.65 -5.25
CA LYS A 271 -0.23 -4.59 -5.62
C LYS A 271 0.67 -4.87 -4.42
N ILE A 272 0.84 -6.16 -4.10
CA ILE A 272 1.73 -6.64 -3.05
C ILE A 272 2.59 -7.76 -3.63
N ASN A 273 3.91 -7.60 -3.58
CA ASN A 273 4.88 -8.57 -4.13
C ASN A 273 4.58 -9.00 -5.59
N GLY A 274 4.11 -8.05 -6.43
CA GLY A 274 3.80 -8.28 -7.83
C GLY A 274 2.43 -8.88 -8.12
N LEU A 275 1.67 -9.32 -7.12
CA LEU A 275 0.28 -9.78 -7.23
C LEU A 275 -0.70 -8.64 -6.97
N THR A 276 -1.81 -8.64 -7.68
CA THR A 276 -2.91 -7.69 -7.48
C THR A 276 -3.92 -8.27 -6.52
N TYR A 277 -4.34 -7.49 -5.53
CA TYR A 277 -5.41 -7.83 -4.58
C TYR A 277 -6.57 -6.87 -4.79
N PRO A 278 -7.81 -7.36 -4.84
CA PRO A 278 -8.99 -6.50 -4.95
C PRO A 278 -9.19 -5.66 -3.70
N GLY A 279 -10.10 -4.71 -3.73
CA GLY A 279 -10.63 -4.08 -2.52
C GLY A 279 -11.48 -5.04 -1.71
N ILE A 280 -11.72 -4.70 -0.43
CA ILE A 280 -12.47 -5.57 0.49
C ILE A 280 -13.84 -5.95 -0.08
N PRO A 281 -14.15 -7.25 -0.25
CA PRO A 281 -15.43 -7.70 -0.80
C PRO A 281 -16.50 -7.85 0.28
N GLU A 282 -17.75 -8.05 -0.15
CA GLU A 282 -18.86 -8.43 0.74
C GLU A 282 -18.64 -9.78 1.42
N GLY A 283 -19.38 -10.01 2.51
CA GLY A 283 -19.35 -11.24 3.30
C GLY A 283 -18.44 -11.15 4.51
N THR A 284 -18.10 -12.29 5.10
CA THR A 284 -17.22 -12.33 6.27
C THR A 284 -15.78 -12.13 5.84
N GLN A 285 -15.16 -11.09 6.38
CA GLN A 285 -13.77 -10.72 6.11
C GLN A 285 -12.97 -10.65 7.40
N LYS A 286 -11.74 -11.15 7.36
CA LYS A 286 -10.79 -10.97 8.47
C LYS A 286 -10.04 -9.67 8.25
N ILE A 287 -10.07 -8.77 9.23
CA ILE A 287 -9.30 -7.53 9.21
C ILE A 287 -8.21 -7.54 10.27
N ARG A 288 -7.20 -6.72 10.04
CA ARG A 288 -6.11 -6.44 10.95
C ARG A 288 -6.00 -4.92 11.11
N VAL A 289 -5.96 -4.49 12.35
CA VAL A 289 -5.75 -3.09 12.72
C VAL A 289 -4.43 -2.99 13.46
N THR A 290 -3.55 -2.10 13.01
CA THR A 290 -2.23 -1.88 13.59
C THR A 290 -2.07 -0.43 14.00
N TYR A 291 -1.70 -0.23 15.26
CA TYR A 291 -1.17 1.02 15.79
C TYR A 291 0.35 0.90 15.89
N ALA A 292 1.09 1.79 15.27
CA ALA A 292 2.56 1.71 15.21
C ALA A 292 3.26 2.03 16.54
N GLY A 293 2.50 2.58 17.51
CA GLY A 293 3.05 3.13 18.74
C GLY A 293 3.62 4.53 18.55
N ASP A 294 3.94 5.15 19.66
CA ASP A 294 4.57 6.46 19.74
C ASP A 294 5.60 6.52 20.88
N LYS A 295 5.98 7.71 21.31
CA LYS A 295 6.95 7.89 22.43
C LYS A 295 6.40 7.44 23.79
N GLU A 296 5.08 7.40 23.97
CA GLU A 296 4.42 7.10 25.24
C GLU A 296 3.76 5.72 25.24
N ASN A 297 3.44 5.18 24.05
CA ASN A 297 2.63 3.97 23.90
C ASN A 297 3.33 2.92 23.01
N THR A 298 3.16 1.65 23.33
CA THR A 298 3.72 0.54 22.54
C THR A 298 2.95 0.34 21.24
N ALA A 299 3.58 -0.24 20.23
CA ALA A 299 2.87 -0.74 19.05
C ALA A 299 1.95 -1.91 19.42
N VAL A 300 0.80 -2.00 18.74
CA VAL A 300 -0.13 -3.13 18.88
C VAL A 300 -0.75 -3.49 17.54
N THR A 301 -0.98 -4.77 17.32
CA THR A 301 -1.72 -5.30 16.18
C THR A 301 -2.79 -6.23 16.69
N ALA A 302 -4.02 -6.04 16.25
CA ALA A 302 -5.16 -6.88 16.61
C ALA A 302 -5.95 -7.30 15.37
N GLU A 303 -6.58 -8.47 15.41
CA GLU A 303 -7.33 -9.06 14.30
C GLU A 303 -8.75 -9.40 14.75
N THR A 304 -9.71 -9.22 13.84
CA THR A 304 -11.11 -9.65 14.05
C THR A 304 -11.76 -10.02 12.72
N ASP A 305 -12.83 -10.79 12.80
CA ASP A 305 -13.71 -11.03 11.66
C ASP A 305 -14.84 -10.00 11.67
N ILE A 306 -15.15 -9.42 10.50
CA ILE A 306 -16.24 -8.47 10.29
C ILE A 306 -17.19 -8.99 9.22
N THR A 307 -18.45 -8.54 9.26
CA THR A 307 -19.38 -8.73 8.16
C THR A 307 -19.43 -7.47 7.31
N VAL A 308 -19.08 -7.59 6.04
CA VAL A 308 -19.17 -6.52 5.06
C VAL A 308 -20.44 -6.68 4.24
N ILE A 309 -21.30 -5.68 4.27
CA ILE A 309 -22.55 -5.61 3.51
C ILE A 309 -22.32 -4.73 2.29
N ASP A 310 -22.64 -5.24 1.12
CA ASP A 310 -22.66 -4.49 -0.14
C ASP A 310 -24.08 -3.97 -0.41
N ARG A 311 -24.28 -3.40 -1.59
CA ARG A 311 -25.55 -2.92 -2.12
C ARG A 311 -26.59 -4.05 -2.21
N GLU A 312 -27.85 -3.69 -2.16
CA GLU A 312 -28.95 -4.65 -2.35
C GLU A 312 -28.96 -5.23 -3.77
N GLN A 313 -29.49 -6.43 -3.90
CA GLN A 313 -29.62 -7.07 -5.22
C GLN A 313 -30.76 -6.44 -6.00
N SER A 314 -30.51 -6.15 -7.28
CA SER A 314 -31.53 -5.72 -8.23
C SER A 314 -32.14 -6.88 -8.97
N ALA A 315 -33.34 -6.68 -9.47
CA ALA A 315 -34.03 -7.67 -10.29
C ALA A 315 -34.94 -7.02 -11.34
N PHE A 316 -35.05 -7.67 -12.49
CA PHE A 316 -36.18 -7.54 -13.42
C PHE A 316 -37.10 -8.74 -13.21
N ASN A 317 -38.27 -8.51 -12.63
CA ASN A 317 -39.32 -9.54 -12.54
C ASN A 317 -40.07 -9.55 -13.86
N LEU A 318 -40.09 -10.67 -14.56
CA LEU A 318 -40.60 -10.76 -15.89
C LEU A 318 -42.09 -11.19 -15.89
N ASN A 319 -42.86 -10.70 -16.85
CA ASN A 319 -44.13 -11.24 -17.19
C ASN A 319 -43.97 -12.70 -17.70
N GLU A 320 -45.00 -13.49 -17.67
CA GLU A 320 -44.99 -14.76 -18.39
C GLU A 320 -45.34 -14.49 -19.86
N PRO A 321 -44.66 -15.12 -20.84
CA PRO A 321 -45.11 -15.10 -22.22
C PRO A 321 -46.54 -15.64 -22.34
N ALA A 322 -47.25 -15.33 -23.44
CA ALA A 322 -48.57 -15.88 -23.68
C ALA A 322 -48.56 -17.40 -23.56
N GLU A 323 -49.68 -17.98 -23.10
CA GLU A 323 -49.81 -19.44 -22.86
C GLU A 323 -49.37 -20.24 -24.08
N GLY A 324 -48.34 -21.09 -23.90
CA GLY A 324 -47.73 -21.90 -24.94
C GLY A 324 -46.74 -21.19 -25.86
N ALA A 325 -46.46 -19.88 -25.66
CA ALA A 325 -45.46 -19.15 -26.42
C ALA A 325 -44.04 -19.33 -25.84
N ALA A 326 -43.05 -19.48 -26.73
CA ALA A 326 -41.63 -19.57 -26.36
C ALA A 326 -40.94 -18.22 -26.21
N SER A 327 -41.62 -17.15 -26.65
CA SER A 327 -41.12 -15.77 -26.67
C SER A 327 -42.24 -14.76 -26.45
N TYR A 328 -41.87 -13.54 -26.06
CA TYR A 328 -42.81 -12.42 -25.98
C TYR A 328 -43.09 -11.89 -27.38
N GLU A 329 -44.37 -11.67 -27.72
CA GLU A 329 -44.73 -11.02 -29.00
C GLU A 329 -44.90 -9.52 -28.80
N VAL A 330 -44.14 -8.72 -29.58
CA VAL A 330 -44.14 -7.28 -29.50
C VAL A 330 -44.21 -6.68 -30.90
N PRO A 331 -45.15 -5.76 -31.19
CA PRO A 331 -45.22 -5.11 -32.48
C PRO A 331 -44.07 -4.11 -32.66
N MET A 332 -43.49 -4.10 -33.86
CA MET A 332 -42.57 -3.05 -34.28
C MET A 332 -43.28 -1.71 -34.38
N ALA A 333 -42.70 -0.67 -33.78
CA ALA A 333 -43.21 0.67 -33.93
C ALA A 333 -42.62 1.35 -35.17
N PHE A 334 -43.39 2.27 -35.76
CA PHE A 334 -43.02 2.99 -36.99
C PHE A 334 -43.19 4.51 -36.82
N ASN A 335 -42.27 5.27 -37.37
CA ASN A 335 -42.35 6.70 -37.53
C ASN A 335 -43.39 7.08 -38.58
N GLU A 336 -43.77 8.37 -38.67
CA GLU A 336 -44.70 8.86 -39.68
C GLU A 336 -44.18 8.66 -41.12
N ASP A 337 -42.85 8.66 -41.31
CA ASP A 337 -42.20 8.36 -42.59
C ASP A 337 -42.05 6.86 -42.88
N GLN A 338 -42.67 5.99 -42.06
CA GLN A 338 -42.69 4.54 -42.17
C GLN A 338 -41.34 3.86 -41.87
N THR A 339 -40.32 4.59 -41.39
CA THR A 339 -39.10 4.02 -40.87
C THR A 339 -39.37 3.39 -39.49
N TYR A 340 -38.49 2.49 -39.07
CA TYR A 340 -38.59 1.88 -37.72
C TYR A 340 -38.36 2.90 -36.61
N ASP A 341 -39.33 2.96 -35.68
CA ASP A 341 -39.15 3.71 -34.42
C ASP A 341 -38.55 2.75 -33.37
N TYR A 342 -37.22 2.77 -33.27
CA TYR A 342 -36.51 1.89 -32.37
C TYR A 342 -36.72 2.23 -30.90
N ASP A 343 -36.92 3.51 -30.56
CA ASP A 343 -37.11 3.94 -29.16
C ASP A 343 -38.52 3.55 -28.68
N ALA A 344 -39.55 3.75 -29.50
CA ALA A 344 -40.90 3.27 -29.17
C ALA A 344 -40.95 1.74 -29.12
N THR A 345 -40.23 1.04 -30.00
CA THR A 345 -40.14 -0.44 -30.00
C THR A 345 -39.42 -0.92 -28.72
N ALA A 346 -38.32 -0.30 -28.32
CA ALA A 346 -37.60 -0.64 -27.07
C ALA A 346 -38.51 -0.48 -25.84
N LYS A 347 -39.27 0.60 -25.76
CA LYS A 347 -40.25 0.83 -24.68
C LYS A 347 -41.39 -0.20 -24.70
N ALA A 348 -41.88 -0.57 -25.90
CA ALA A 348 -42.89 -1.62 -26.05
C ALA A 348 -42.38 -2.97 -25.59
N ILE A 349 -41.14 -3.34 -25.97
CA ILE A 349 -40.47 -4.56 -25.49
C ILE A 349 -40.35 -4.55 -23.98
N TYR A 350 -39.85 -3.48 -23.39
CA TYR A 350 -39.71 -3.36 -21.94
C TYR A 350 -41.04 -3.54 -21.22
N ASN A 351 -42.08 -2.83 -21.65
CA ASN A 351 -43.40 -2.89 -21.03
C ASN A 351 -44.10 -4.27 -21.20
N ALA A 352 -43.82 -4.97 -22.28
CA ALA A 352 -44.36 -6.30 -22.49
C ALA A 352 -43.68 -7.34 -21.63
N VAL A 353 -42.36 -7.19 -21.41
CA VAL A 353 -41.50 -8.19 -20.76
C VAL A 353 -41.38 -7.97 -19.27
N VAL A 354 -41.23 -6.74 -18.81
CA VAL A 354 -40.94 -6.43 -17.41
C VAL A 354 -42.22 -6.15 -16.63
N ALA A 355 -42.51 -7.01 -15.65
CA ALA A 355 -43.66 -6.88 -14.75
C ALA A 355 -43.41 -5.89 -13.62
N SER A 356 -42.22 -5.95 -13.02
CA SER A 356 -41.78 -5.07 -11.95
C SER A 356 -40.25 -5.12 -11.81
N THR A 357 -39.71 -4.18 -11.07
CA THR A 357 -38.25 -4.06 -10.84
C THR A 357 -37.91 -3.95 -9.38
N VAL A 358 -36.68 -4.29 -9.04
CA VAL A 358 -36.02 -3.93 -7.79
C VAL A 358 -34.75 -3.16 -8.16
N PRO A 359 -34.60 -1.87 -7.79
CA PRO A 359 -35.58 -1.05 -7.08
C PRO A 359 -36.87 -0.83 -7.89
N GLU A 360 -37.94 -0.47 -7.20
CA GLU A 360 -39.22 -0.18 -7.84
C GLU A 360 -39.11 1.02 -8.80
N ASN A 361 -39.95 1.03 -9.83
CA ASN A 361 -40.13 2.14 -10.79
C ASN A 361 -38.97 2.40 -11.77
N LEU A 362 -38.10 1.43 -12.04
CA LEU A 362 -37.22 1.55 -13.22
C LEU A 362 -38.07 1.51 -14.49
N THR A 363 -37.80 2.43 -15.38
CA THR A 363 -38.47 2.57 -16.69
C THR A 363 -37.56 2.12 -17.83
N ALA A 364 -38.09 2.03 -19.05
CA ALA A 364 -37.27 1.73 -20.22
C ALA A 364 -36.14 2.76 -20.45
N ASP A 365 -36.34 4.00 -20.00
CA ASP A 365 -35.34 5.06 -20.14
C ASP A 365 -34.17 4.94 -19.14
N ASP A 366 -34.36 4.20 -18.05
CA ASP A 366 -33.33 3.92 -17.04
C ASP A 366 -32.47 2.71 -17.42
N VAL A 367 -32.91 1.92 -18.41
CA VAL A 367 -32.35 0.60 -18.73
C VAL A 367 -31.74 0.61 -20.12
N THR A 368 -30.54 0.06 -20.24
CA THR A 368 -29.93 -0.20 -21.55
C THR A 368 -30.56 -1.45 -22.15
N ILE A 369 -31.21 -1.31 -23.33
CA ILE A 369 -31.85 -2.39 -24.08
C ILE A 369 -31.03 -2.68 -25.32
N ARG A 370 -30.58 -3.94 -25.46
CA ARG A 370 -29.75 -4.38 -26.58
C ARG A 370 -30.30 -5.68 -27.17
N TYR A 371 -30.04 -5.91 -28.45
CA TYR A 371 -30.32 -7.17 -29.10
C TYR A 371 -29.03 -7.93 -29.43
N ASN A 372 -29.11 -9.25 -29.51
CA ASN A 372 -28.00 -10.06 -29.95
C ASN A 372 -27.96 -10.08 -31.49
N ALA A 373 -27.03 -9.32 -32.07
CA ALA A 373 -26.77 -9.32 -33.51
C ALA A 373 -25.89 -10.47 -34.01
N GLY A 374 -25.35 -11.27 -33.07
CA GLY A 374 -24.55 -12.46 -33.33
C GLY A 374 -25.37 -13.77 -33.29
N THR A 375 -24.70 -14.87 -33.00
CA THR A 375 -25.30 -16.17 -32.75
C THR A 375 -25.47 -16.45 -31.26
N ASP A 376 -26.20 -17.48 -30.88
CA ASP A 376 -26.30 -17.89 -29.47
C ASP A 376 -24.95 -18.30 -28.86
N MET A 377 -24.02 -18.77 -29.68
CA MET A 377 -22.67 -19.15 -29.24
C MET A 377 -21.69 -17.97 -29.22
N LEU A 378 -21.89 -16.98 -30.08
CA LEU A 378 -21.04 -15.79 -30.20
C LEU A 378 -21.92 -14.55 -30.14
N LYS A 379 -22.36 -14.20 -28.92
CA LYS A 379 -23.25 -13.07 -28.68
C LYS A 379 -22.54 -11.76 -29.02
N ASN A 380 -23.25 -10.89 -29.73
CA ASN A 380 -22.82 -9.53 -30.05
C ASN A 380 -23.95 -8.55 -29.75
N TRP A 381 -23.85 -7.88 -28.61
CA TRP A 381 -24.89 -7.00 -28.08
C TRP A 381 -24.82 -5.63 -28.74
N GLN A 382 -25.86 -5.28 -29.49
CA GLN A 382 -26.00 -3.99 -30.18
C GLN A 382 -27.25 -3.23 -29.70
N PRO A 383 -27.23 -1.89 -29.61
CA PRO A 383 -28.45 -1.12 -29.38
C PRO A 383 -29.40 -1.29 -30.57
N LEU A 384 -30.73 -1.23 -30.33
CA LEU A 384 -31.74 -1.47 -31.35
C LEU A 384 -31.62 -0.52 -32.55
N ASN A 385 -31.20 0.73 -32.29
CA ASN A 385 -31.05 1.79 -33.28
C ASN A 385 -29.68 1.86 -33.95
N THR A 386 -28.85 0.81 -33.85
CA THR A 386 -27.52 0.81 -34.47
C THR A 386 -27.59 1.07 -35.97
N THR A 387 -26.98 2.12 -36.43
CA THR A 387 -26.91 2.50 -37.86
C THR A 387 -25.56 2.26 -38.51
N ASP A 388 -24.50 2.07 -37.67
CA ASP A 388 -23.12 1.89 -38.15
C ASP A 388 -22.82 0.41 -38.39
N TRP A 389 -23.08 -0.04 -39.60
CA TRP A 389 -22.95 -1.45 -40.02
C TRP A 389 -21.66 -1.68 -40.78
N THR A 390 -20.62 -2.00 -40.11
CA THR A 390 -19.46 -2.64 -40.73
C THR A 390 -19.68 -4.15 -40.88
N SER A 391 -20.58 -4.52 -41.77
CA SER A 391 -20.60 -5.70 -42.63
C SER A 391 -21.19 -7.04 -42.21
N THR A 392 -21.32 -7.50 -40.99
CA THR A 392 -21.68 -8.93 -40.74
C THR A 392 -22.86 -9.22 -39.82
N PHE A 393 -23.44 -8.20 -39.23
CA PHE A 393 -24.49 -8.40 -38.24
C PHE A 393 -25.90 -8.19 -38.82
N THR A 394 -26.83 -9.01 -38.40
CA THR A 394 -28.25 -8.86 -38.78
C THR A 394 -28.83 -7.61 -38.12
N LYS A 395 -29.44 -6.74 -38.94
CA LYS A 395 -30.11 -5.53 -38.43
C LYS A 395 -31.34 -5.92 -37.62
N PHE A 396 -31.59 -5.17 -36.54
CA PHE A 396 -32.81 -5.32 -35.78
C PHE A 396 -34.03 -4.95 -36.61
N GLY A 397 -35.06 -5.76 -36.53
CA GLY A 397 -36.32 -5.62 -37.26
C GLY A 397 -37.28 -6.72 -36.87
N PRO A 398 -38.38 -6.92 -37.61
CA PRO A 398 -39.30 -8.03 -37.38
C PRO A 398 -38.60 -9.38 -37.42
N GLY A 399 -38.91 -10.25 -36.45
CA GLY A 399 -38.34 -11.58 -36.27
C GLY A 399 -38.04 -11.92 -34.81
N GLU A 400 -37.45 -13.11 -34.60
CA GLU A 400 -37.07 -13.58 -33.26
C GLU A 400 -35.71 -13.05 -32.84
N TRP A 401 -35.63 -12.46 -31.66
CA TRP A 401 -34.41 -11.86 -31.10
C TRP A 401 -34.19 -12.27 -29.66
N THR A 402 -32.94 -12.40 -29.26
CA THR A 402 -32.56 -12.36 -27.84
C THR A 402 -32.29 -10.91 -27.45
N ILE A 403 -33.08 -10.41 -26.52
CA ILE A 403 -32.98 -9.04 -25.99
C ILE A 403 -32.34 -9.09 -24.62
N GLN A 404 -31.45 -8.14 -24.35
CA GLN A 404 -30.81 -7.95 -23.07
C GLN A 404 -31.26 -6.64 -22.46
N PHE A 405 -31.76 -6.69 -21.24
CA PHE A 405 -31.97 -5.54 -20.37
C PHE A 405 -30.81 -5.43 -19.42
N SER A 406 -30.21 -4.27 -19.29
CA SER A 406 -29.11 -4.03 -18.38
C SER A 406 -29.30 -2.70 -17.65
N TRP A 407 -29.25 -2.76 -16.35
CA TRP A 407 -29.24 -1.59 -15.48
C TRP A 407 -27.93 -1.57 -14.68
N ALA A 408 -27.23 -0.43 -14.67
CA ALA A 408 -25.90 -0.31 -14.05
C ALA A 408 -25.93 -0.37 -12.51
N GLY A 409 -27.11 -0.19 -11.91
CA GLY A 409 -27.26 -0.03 -10.48
C GLY A 409 -27.07 1.43 -10.05
N ASN A 410 -27.11 1.62 -8.75
CA ASN A 410 -26.86 2.92 -8.11
C ASN A 410 -26.08 2.70 -6.79
N LYS A 411 -26.02 3.71 -5.91
CA LYS A 411 -25.33 3.61 -4.61
C LYS A 411 -25.98 2.63 -3.64
N GLU A 412 -27.23 2.27 -3.83
CA GLU A 412 -28.00 1.39 -2.93
C GLU A 412 -28.20 -0.01 -3.51
N TYR A 413 -28.23 -0.12 -4.83
CA TYR A 413 -28.55 -1.35 -5.54
C TYR A 413 -27.46 -1.74 -6.53
N LYS A 414 -27.15 -3.03 -6.61
CA LYS A 414 -26.21 -3.59 -7.61
C LYS A 414 -26.81 -3.51 -9.01
N GLY A 415 -25.98 -3.47 -10.02
CA GLY A 415 -26.44 -3.62 -11.41
C GLY A 415 -27.01 -5.01 -11.68
N VAL A 416 -27.92 -5.09 -12.65
CA VAL A 416 -28.56 -6.34 -13.07
C VAL A 416 -28.63 -6.43 -14.58
N THR A 417 -28.48 -7.63 -15.12
CA THR A 417 -28.63 -7.92 -16.54
C THR A 417 -29.51 -9.17 -16.70
N THR A 418 -30.50 -9.07 -17.58
CA THR A 418 -31.45 -10.19 -17.89
C THR A 418 -31.60 -10.32 -19.39
N GLU A 419 -31.68 -11.55 -19.88
CA GLU A 419 -31.86 -11.86 -21.29
C GLU A 419 -33.20 -12.59 -21.50
N VAL A 420 -33.89 -12.21 -22.55
CA VAL A 420 -35.18 -12.77 -22.93
C VAL A 420 -35.30 -13.01 -24.44
N LYS A 421 -36.16 -13.91 -24.86
CA LYS A 421 -36.53 -14.10 -26.28
C LYS A 421 -37.77 -13.29 -26.60
N VAL A 422 -37.71 -12.48 -27.63
CA VAL A 422 -38.79 -11.62 -28.11
C VAL A 422 -39.00 -11.87 -29.61
N ASN A 423 -40.23 -12.11 -30.03
CA ASN A 423 -40.63 -12.10 -31.42
C ASN A 423 -41.21 -10.73 -31.77
N VAL A 424 -40.48 -9.97 -32.56
CA VAL A 424 -40.92 -8.65 -33.03
C VAL A 424 -41.71 -8.81 -34.30
N THR A 425 -42.97 -8.34 -34.31
CA THR A 425 -43.90 -8.51 -35.45
C THR A 425 -44.09 -7.21 -36.21
N ASP A 426 -44.22 -7.29 -37.54
CA ASP A 426 -44.72 -6.21 -38.37
C ASP A 426 -46.23 -6.38 -38.55
N ASN A 427 -46.98 -5.61 -37.74
CA ASN A 427 -48.43 -5.68 -37.74
C ASN A 427 -49.10 -4.76 -38.79
N ARG A 428 -48.31 -4.15 -39.67
CA ARG A 428 -48.86 -3.39 -40.77
C ARG A 428 -49.55 -4.30 -41.75
N LEU A 429 -50.68 -3.86 -42.19
CA LEU A 429 -51.39 -4.56 -43.25
C LEU A 429 -50.58 -4.50 -44.55
N ALA A 430 -50.39 -5.62 -45.19
CA ALA A 430 -49.77 -5.64 -46.51
C ALA A 430 -50.57 -4.80 -47.48
N SER A 431 -49.92 -3.81 -48.08
CA SER A 431 -50.54 -3.01 -49.15
C SER A 431 -50.19 -3.62 -50.50
N ALA A 432 -51.16 -3.71 -51.34
CA ALA A 432 -50.99 -4.14 -52.72
C ALA A 432 -51.81 -3.25 -53.67
N ILE A 433 -51.15 -2.80 -54.70
CA ILE A 433 -51.85 -2.13 -55.83
C ILE A 433 -52.06 -3.16 -56.93
N VAL A 434 -53.28 -3.41 -57.26
CA VAL A 434 -53.66 -4.23 -58.40
C VAL A 434 -54.00 -3.29 -59.56
N CYS A 435 -53.46 -3.58 -60.74
CA CYS A 435 -53.78 -2.81 -61.96
C CYS A 435 -54.72 -3.61 -62.84
N LYS A 436 -55.68 -2.92 -63.45
CA LYS A 436 -56.53 -3.49 -64.45
C LYS A 436 -55.75 -3.74 -65.73
N GLU A 437 -55.92 -4.87 -66.36
CA GLU A 437 -55.30 -5.18 -67.63
C GLU A 437 -56.12 -4.61 -68.80
N GLY A 438 -55.44 -4.27 -69.91
CA GLY A 438 -56.10 -3.81 -71.16
C GLY A 438 -56.76 -2.47 -71.08
N VAL A 439 -56.40 -1.63 -70.07
CA VAL A 439 -56.94 -0.28 -69.91
C VAL A 439 -56.42 0.62 -71.00
N SER A 440 -57.36 1.40 -71.64
CA SER A 440 -57.03 2.45 -72.60
C SER A 440 -57.57 3.79 -72.14
N PHE A 441 -56.81 4.84 -72.29
CA PHE A 441 -57.23 6.19 -72.00
C PHE A 441 -56.64 7.18 -73.03
N THR A 442 -57.27 8.32 -73.17
CA THR A 442 -56.85 9.35 -74.13
C THR A 442 -55.54 10.00 -73.65
N TYR A 443 -54.55 10.01 -74.52
CA TYR A 443 -53.28 10.67 -74.23
C TYR A 443 -53.46 12.16 -74.08
N ASN A 444 -52.84 12.78 -73.11
CA ASN A 444 -52.73 14.19 -72.85
C ASN A 444 -51.27 14.56 -72.61
N MET A 445 -50.83 15.71 -73.14
CA MET A 445 -49.48 16.21 -72.97
C MET A 445 -49.24 16.78 -71.54
N ASP A 446 -50.28 17.08 -70.80
CA ASP A 446 -50.20 17.50 -69.43
C ASP A 446 -49.98 16.29 -68.52
N ALA A 447 -48.82 16.27 -67.85
CA ALA A 447 -48.43 15.15 -66.99
C ALA A 447 -49.36 15.00 -65.77
N ALA A 448 -49.95 16.06 -65.27
CA ALA A 448 -50.88 15.96 -64.13
C ALA A 448 -52.21 15.33 -64.56
N ILE A 449 -52.74 15.69 -65.76
CA ILE A 449 -53.91 15.06 -66.32
C ILE A 449 -53.67 13.57 -66.61
N MET A 450 -52.49 13.27 -67.13
CA MET A 450 -52.13 11.88 -67.41
C MET A 450 -52.00 11.05 -66.11
N LYS A 451 -51.38 11.60 -65.11
CA LYS A 451 -51.30 10.93 -63.80
C LYS A 451 -52.70 10.66 -63.22
N GLN A 452 -53.57 11.69 -63.28
CA GLN A 452 -54.97 11.53 -62.80
C GLN A 452 -55.70 10.44 -63.58
N ALA A 453 -55.60 10.46 -64.92
CA ALA A 453 -56.22 9.43 -65.75
C ALA A 453 -55.74 8.01 -65.49
N ILE A 454 -54.46 7.82 -65.22
CA ILE A 454 -53.89 6.53 -64.79
C ILE A 454 -54.42 6.14 -63.43
N PHE A 455 -54.42 7.08 -62.46
CA PHE A 455 -54.97 6.85 -61.13
C PHE A 455 -56.42 6.39 -61.15
N ASP A 456 -57.25 7.03 -61.90
CA ASP A 456 -58.72 6.79 -61.99
C ASP A 456 -59.04 5.47 -62.72
N ASN A 457 -58.31 5.14 -63.78
CA ASN A 457 -58.68 4.08 -64.71
C ASN A 457 -57.85 2.80 -64.59
N VAL A 458 -56.59 2.89 -64.19
CA VAL A 458 -55.63 1.76 -64.14
C VAL A 458 -55.67 1.02 -62.82
N ILE A 459 -55.83 1.73 -61.73
CA ILE A 459 -55.86 1.08 -60.42
C ILE A 459 -57.18 0.32 -60.26
N ASP A 460 -57.07 -0.95 -59.93
CA ASP A 460 -58.18 -1.77 -59.51
C ASP A 460 -58.42 -1.60 -58.01
N TRP A 461 -59.23 -0.64 -57.65
CA TRP A 461 -59.52 -0.28 -56.27
C TRP A 461 -60.24 -1.36 -55.49
N GLU A 462 -61.01 -2.23 -56.17
CA GLU A 462 -61.70 -3.34 -55.50
C GLU A 462 -60.75 -4.42 -55.03
N ASN A 463 -59.79 -4.75 -55.90
CA ASN A 463 -58.81 -5.81 -55.63
C ASN A 463 -57.51 -5.31 -55.01
N SER A 464 -57.29 -4.03 -54.94
CA SER A 464 -56.16 -3.41 -54.26
C SER A 464 -56.37 -3.44 -52.73
N THR A 465 -55.30 -3.78 -51.98
CA THR A 465 -55.28 -3.70 -50.51
C THR A 465 -54.48 -2.47 -50.10
N LEU A 466 -55.18 -1.40 -49.80
CA LEU A 466 -54.60 -0.10 -49.42
C LEU A 466 -55.35 0.45 -48.20
N PRO A 467 -54.63 1.02 -47.20
CA PRO A 467 -55.26 1.66 -46.07
C PRO A 467 -55.95 2.97 -46.54
N ALA A 468 -57.10 3.25 -45.95
CA ALA A 468 -57.85 4.52 -46.21
C ALA A 468 -58.09 4.82 -47.70
N LYS A 469 -58.46 3.80 -48.49
CA LYS A 469 -58.68 3.90 -49.96
C LYS A 469 -59.47 5.14 -50.39
N ASP A 470 -60.51 5.51 -49.63
CA ASP A 470 -61.40 6.58 -49.94
C ASP A 470 -60.79 7.99 -49.78
N THR A 471 -59.64 8.09 -49.17
CA THR A 471 -58.89 9.35 -48.94
C THR A 471 -57.64 9.48 -49.77
N LEU A 472 -57.26 8.44 -50.51
CA LEU A 472 -56.09 8.48 -51.39
C LEU A 472 -56.31 9.33 -52.61
N THR A 473 -55.32 10.11 -52.96
CA THR A 473 -55.30 10.95 -54.15
C THR A 473 -54.12 10.59 -55.06
N VAL A 474 -54.08 11.10 -56.27
CA VAL A 474 -52.99 10.88 -57.23
C VAL A 474 -51.63 11.29 -56.64
N ASP A 475 -51.62 12.23 -55.72
CA ASP A 475 -50.38 12.74 -55.09
C ASP A 475 -49.77 11.76 -54.08
N ASN A 476 -50.54 10.76 -53.64
CA ASN A 476 -50.07 9.70 -52.78
C ASN A 476 -49.31 8.59 -53.53
N PHE A 477 -49.23 8.68 -54.87
CA PHE A 477 -48.63 7.66 -55.73
C PHE A 477 -47.50 8.22 -56.60
N THR A 478 -46.39 7.49 -56.66
CA THR A 478 -45.36 7.67 -57.69
C THR A 478 -45.70 6.78 -58.87
N MET A 479 -45.78 7.39 -60.04
CA MET A 479 -46.08 6.66 -61.28
C MET A 479 -44.91 6.82 -62.25
N GLU A 480 -44.41 5.69 -62.70
CA GLU A 480 -43.31 5.60 -63.66
C GLU A 480 -43.75 4.83 -64.89
N TYR A 481 -43.24 5.19 -66.06
CA TYR A 481 -43.47 4.44 -67.28
C TYR A 481 -42.18 3.86 -67.79
N PHE A 482 -42.25 2.68 -68.34
CA PHE A 482 -41.14 2.06 -69.02
C PHE A 482 -41.11 2.54 -70.46
N GLY A 483 -40.18 3.42 -70.78
CA GLY A 483 -39.92 3.91 -72.13
C GLY A 483 -38.98 2.94 -72.86
N SER A 484 -39.44 2.30 -73.93
CA SER A 484 -38.54 1.63 -74.88
C SER A 484 -37.95 2.67 -75.79
N ASN A 485 -36.63 2.75 -75.83
CA ASN A 485 -35.91 3.53 -76.83
C ASN A 485 -36.07 2.90 -78.19
#